data_d1b672ce9152cce5da509edd4158d5de
#
_entry.id   d1b672ce9152cce5da509edd4158d5de
#
_cell.length_a   1.000
_cell.length_b   1.000
_cell.length_c   1.000
_cell.angle_alpha   90.00
_cell.angle_beta   90.00
_cell.angle_gamma   90.00
#
_symmetry.space_group_name_H-M   'P 1'
#
loop_
_entity.id
_entity.type
_entity.pdbx_description
1 polymer ?
#
loop_
_entity_poly.entity_id
_entity_poly.type
_entity_poly.pdbx_seq_one_letter_code
_entity_poly.pdbx_strand_id
1 'polypeptide(L)'
;DRAEQKAAPSWGQQNMRPTLNGTGFMFEVLDEFADEFIQYAGSSDAPVAEVGCAFGVASLPALAAGATVVACDLAQEHLDILAESAPADQRDRLSCVQGELPYLDLPENHFAALLCSRVLHFLDGSAIDASVRKFYKWLRPGGRLFLVADTPYGIWRKFVPLFEAKRERGDRWPGLMFGLENFLPQVPAGRAIDGPPFMNLLTPDLMERSCREAGFVIDRVSFIDRSDFGGQGRMDGRENAGVMAHKPD
;
A
#
# COMPACT_ATOMS: atom_id res chain seq x y z
N ASP A 1 4.34 30.32 -6.60
CA ASP A 1 3.10 29.85 -6.00
C ASP A 1 3.42 28.59 -5.20
N ARG A 2 3.50 28.75 -3.89
CA ARG A 2 3.60 27.62 -2.98
C ARG A 2 2.25 26.94 -3.01
N ALA A 3 2.22 25.69 -3.51
CA ALA A 3 1.07 24.82 -3.30
C ALA A 3 0.77 24.83 -1.80
N GLU A 4 -0.42 25.31 -1.42
CA GLU A 4 -0.87 25.27 -0.04
C GLU A 4 -0.75 23.83 0.43
N GLN A 5 0.15 23.57 1.36
CA GLN A 5 0.24 22.29 2.03
C GLN A 5 -1.11 22.05 2.70
N LYS A 6 -1.90 21.11 2.14
CA LYS A 6 -3.15 20.70 2.77
C LYS A 6 -2.80 20.23 4.17
N ALA A 7 -3.35 20.91 5.17
CA ALA A 7 -3.20 20.48 6.55
C ALA A 7 -3.79 19.08 6.73
N ALA A 8 -3.14 18.26 7.53
CA ALA A 8 -3.69 16.97 7.90
C ALA A 8 -5.10 17.16 8.50
N PRO A 9 -6.06 16.30 8.17
CA PRO A 9 -7.40 16.40 8.74
C PRO A 9 -7.36 16.38 10.26
N SER A 10 -8.29 17.07 10.92
CA SER A 10 -8.35 17.13 12.39
C SER A 10 -8.58 15.78 13.08
N TRP A 11 -9.08 14.79 12.32
CA TRP A 11 -9.18 13.39 12.73
C TRP A 11 -7.90 12.61 12.41
N GLY A 12 -6.94 13.28 11.79
CA GLY A 12 -5.72 12.69 11.24
C GLY A 12 -4.77 12.23 12.32
N GLN A 13 -3.92 11.37 11.87
CA GLN A 13 -2.87 10.75 12.65
C GLN A 13 -1.67 11.70 12.74
N GLN A 14 -0.95 11.59 13.80
CA GLN A 14 0.41 12.12 13.85
C GLN A 14 1.27 11.36 12.83
N ASN A 15 2.21 12.04 12.19
CA ASN A 15 3.12 11.45 11.20
C ASN A 15 2.48 11.06 9.86
N MET A 16 1.49 11.83 9.41
CA MET A 16 0.93 11.73 8.06
C MET A 16 1.43 12.85 7.16
N ARG A 17 1.73 12.50 5.92
CA ARG A 17 2.12 13.45 4.89
C ARG A 17 1.16 13.34 3.70
N PRO A 18 0.54 14.46 3.23
CA PRO A 18 -0.33 14.41 2.06
C PRO A 18 0.45 13.96 0.82
N THR A 19 -0.17 13.10 0.02
CA THR A 19 0.36 12.76 -1.30
C THR A 19 0.00 13.85 -2.31
N LEU A 20 0.88 14.06 -3.30
CA LEU A 20 0.71 15.12 -4.29
C LEU A 20 -0.32 14.77 -5.38
N ASN A 21 -0.66 13.49 -5.50
CA ASN A 21 -1.61 12.98 -6.50
C ASN A 21 -3.07 12.97 -6.04
N GLY A 22 -3.37 13.51 -4.85
CA GLY A 22 -4.73 13.59 -4.32
C GLY A 22 -5.32 12.25 -3.83
N THR A 23 -4.55 11.16 -3.82
CA THR A 23 -5.06 9.84 -3.38
C THR A 23 -5.14 9.70 -1.86
N GLY A 24 -4.48 10.58 -1.10
CA GLY A 24 -4.57 10.54 0.36
C GLY A 24 -3.31 10.99 1.06
N PHE A 25 -2.87 10.17 2.01
CA PHE A 25 -1.74 10.47 2.89
C PHE A 25 -0.77 9.29 2.93
N MET A 26 0.52 9.58 3.02
CA MET A 26 1.55 8.60 3.33
C MET A 26 1.82 8.62 4.83
N PHE A 27 1.93 7.44 5.42
CA PHE A 27 2.34 7.29 6.81
C PHE A 27 3.86 7.23 6.89
N GLU A 28 4.44 8.04 7.78
CA GLU A 28 5.89 8.07 7.98
C GLU A 28 6.37 6.94 8.93
N VAL A 29 5.45 6.38 9.71
CA VAL A 29 5.73 5.23 10.57
C VAL A 29 5.51 3.95 9.78
N LEU A 30 6.53 3.11 9.74
CA LEU A 30 6.48 1.81 9.09
C LEU A 30 5.75 0.80 9.97
N ASP A 31 4.92 -0.02 9.34
CA ASP A 31 4.36 -1.21 9.97
C ASP A 31 5.37 -2.38 9.94
N GLU A 32 5.02 -3.45 10.64
CA GLU A 32 5.87 -4.64 10.75
C GLU A 32 6.17 -5.34 9.41
N PHE A 33 5.23 -5.28 8.44
CA PHE A 33 5.43 -5.88 7.11
C PHE A 33 6.43 -5.06 6.28
N ALA A 34 6.33 -3.75 6.31
CA ALA A 34 7.29 -2.86 5.64
C ALA A 34 8.68 -2.99 6.28
N ASP A 35 8.77 -3.09 7.60
CA ASP A 35 10.04 -3.32 8.30
C ASP A 35 10.69 -4.64 7.88
N GLU A 36 9.93 -5.72 7.79
CA GLU A 36 10.46 -7.01 7.35
C GLU A 36 10.89 -6.99 5.88
N PHE A 37 10.16 -6.25 5.01
CA PHE A 37 10.60 -6.02 3.64
C PHE A 37 11.98 -5.34 3.60
N ILE A 38 12.19 -4.29 4.39
CA ILE A 38 13.46 -3.56 4.44
C ILE A 38 14.60 -4.47 4.90
N GLN A 39 14.39 -5.26 5.94
CA GLN A 39 15.38 -6.20 6.45
C GLN A 39 15.73 -7.27 5.41
N TYR A 40 14.72 -7.84 4.77
CA TYR A 40 14.93 -8.83 3.70
C TYR A 40 15.64 -8.21 2.49
N ALA A 41 15.27 -7.00 2.10
CA ALA A 41 15.89 -6.28 1.00
C ALA A 41 17.39 -6.07 1.24
N GLY A 42 17.78 -5.68 2.46
CA GLY A 42 19.17 -5.44 2.82
C GLY A 42 20.08 -6.67 2.75
N SER A 43 19.51 -7.87 2.85
CA SER A 43 20.24 -9.14 2.75
C SER A 43 20.13 -9.81 1.36
N SER A 44 19.42 -9.19 0.41
CA SER A 44 19.15 -9.76 -0.90
C SER A 44 20.27 -9.48 -1.88
N ASP A 45 20.52 -10.45 -2.76
CA ASP A 45 21.50 -10.39 -3.85
C ASP A 45 20.91 -9.96 -5.20
N ALA A 46 19.62 -9.68 -5.23
CA ALA A 46 18.89 -9.22 -6.40
C ALA A 46 18.07 -7.96 -6.08
N PRO A 47 17.66 -7.18 -7.10
CA PRO A 47 16.86 -5.98 -6.88
C PRO A 47 15.57 -6.27 -6.16
N VAL A 48 15.08 -5.26 -5.44
CA VAL A 48 13.75 -5.24 -4.83
C VAL A 48 12.92 -4.11 -5.44
N ALA A 49 11.59 -4.24 -5.40
CA ALA A 49 10.68 -3.24 -5.93
C ALA A 49 9.75 -2.72 -4.84
N GLU A 50 9.48 -1.43 -4.86
CA GLU A 50 8.36 -0.83 -4.12
C GLU A 50 7.38 -0.21 -5.12
N VAL A 51 6.12 -0.67 -5.10
CA VAL A 51 5.05 -0.16 -5.96
C VAL A 51 4.14 0.75 -5.14
N GLY A 52 4.01 2.00 -5.57
CA GLY A 52 3.35 3.05 -4.80
C GLY A 52 4.27 3.59 -3.70
N CYS A 53 5.49 3.94 -4.07
CA CYS A 53 6.54 4.33 -3.11
C CYS A 53 6.34 5.70 -2.49
N ALA A 54 5.49 6.55 -3.06
CA ALA A 54 5.32 7.95 -2.67
C ALA A 54 6.67 8.64 -2.44
N PHE A 55 6.90 9.18 -1.26
CA PHE A 55 8.16 9.88 -0.91
C PHE A 55 9.30 8.96 -0.46
N GLY A 56 9.10 7.62 -0.53
CA GLY A 56 10.16 6.66 -0.27
C GLY A 56 10.39 6.27 1.19
N VAL A 57 9.37 6.26 2.02
CA VAL A 57 9.47 5.87 3.45
C VAL A 57 10.04 4.47 3.62
N ALA A 58 9.76 3.55 2.71
CA ALA A 58 10.37 2.22 2.71
C ALA A 58 11.58 2.10 1.78
N SER A 59 11.53 2.75 0.60
CA SER A 59 12.64 2.71 -0.37
C SER A 59 13.94 3.29 0.18
N LEU A 60 13.89 4.41 0.89
CA LEU A 60 15.09 5.04 1.46
C LEU A 60 15.78 4.16 2.51
N PRO A 61 15.07 3.57 3.50
CA PRO A 61 15.71 2.63 4.42
C PRO A 61 16.22 1.35 3.73
N ALA A 62 15.55 0.86 2.70
CA ALA A 62 16.02 -0.28 1.92
C ALA A 62 17.35 0.03 1.22
N LEU A 63 17.48 1.21 0.59
CA LEU A 63 18.74 1.68 0.03
C LEU A 63 19.84 1.78 1.10
N ALA A 64 19.52 2.35 2.25
CA ALA A 64 20.46 2.48 3.37
C ALA A 64 20.94 1.13 3.90
N ALA A 65 20.08 0.09 3.83
CA ALA A 65 20.41 -1.28 4.19
C ALA A 65 21.26 -2.02 3.12
N GLY A 66 21.52 -1.40 1.97
CA GLY A 66 22.36 -1.94 0.90
C GLY A 66 21.61 -2.50 -0.30
N ALA A 67 20.30 -2.42 -0.33
CA ALA A 67 19.49 -2.94 -1.43
C ALA A 67 19.64 -2.12 -2.71
N THR A 68 19.45 -2.79 -3.85
CA THR A 68 19.15 -2.16 -5.14
C THR A 68 17.64 -2.07 -5.27
N VAL A 69 17.11 -0.87 -5.44
CA VAL A 69 15.67 -0.58 -5.36
C VAL A 69 15.14 -0.04 -6.68
N VAL A 70 14.06 -0.63 -7.16
CA VAL A 70 13.20 -0.06 -8.21
C VAL A 70 11.95 0.49 -7.52
N ALA A 71 11.83 1.81 -7.49
CA ALA A 71 10.71 2.51 -6.87
C ALA A 71 9.73 2.98 -7.93
N CYS A 72 8.46 2.62 -7.78
CA CYS A 72 7.41 2.95 -8.73
C CYS A 72 6.33 3.78 -8.07
N ASP A 73 5.86 4.79 -8.78
CA ASP A 73 4.71 5.60 -8.38
C ASP A 73 3.99 6.14 -9.63
N LEU A 74 2.71 6.46 -9.49
CA LEU A 74 1.96 7.05 -10.58
C LEU A 74 2.30 8.54 -10.78
N ALA A 75 2.78 9.20 -9.72
CA ALA A 75 3.13 10.62 -9.72
C ALA A 75 4.65 10.82 -9.90
N GLN A 76 5.08 11.43 -11.00
CA GLN A 76 6.48 11.71 -11.26
C GLN A 76 7.08 12.61 -10.18
N GLU A 77 6.31 13.54 -9.61
CA GLU A 77 6.77 14.43 -8.54
C GLU A 77 7.20 13.67 -7.28
N HIS A 78 6.52 12.55 -6.95
CA HIS A 78 6.93 11.70 -5.84
C HIS A 78 8.29 11.07 -6.10
N LEU A 79 8.51 10.58 -7.31
CA LEU A 79 9.77 9.96 -7.73
C LEU A 79 10.93 10.97 -7.74
N ASP A 80 10.66 12.19 -8.17
CA ASP A 80 11.66 13.27 -8.17
C ASP A 80 12.10 13.60 -6.74
N ILE A 81 11.15 13.73 -5.82
CA ILE A 81 11.42 13.96 -4.38
C ILE A 81 12.21 12.80 -3.78
N LEU A 82 11.83 11.56 -4.09
CA LEU A 82 12.56 10.38 -3.64
C LEU A 82 14.00 10.38 -4.14
N ALA A 83 14.21 10.63 -5.43
CA ALA A 83 15.53 10.66 -6.03
C ALA A 83 16.43 11.74 -5.43
N GLU A 84 15.87 12.93 -5.16
CA GLU A 84 16.58 14.01 -4.49
C GLU A 84 16.92 13.69 -3.02
N SER A 85 16.03 12.96 -2.34
CA SER A 85 16.20 12.58 -0.93
C SER A 85 17.21 11.45 -0.73
N ALA A 86 17.48 10.65 -1.76
CA ALA A 86 18.46 9.57 -1.67
C ALA A 86 19.88 10.13 -1.52
N PRO A 87 20.68 9.63 -0.55
CA PRO A 87 22.08 10.02 -0.42
C PRO A 87 22.86 9.77 -1.71
N ALA A 88 23.82 10.67 -2.01
CA ALA A 88 24.56 10.63 -3.27
C ALA A 88 25.27 9.29 -3.53
N ASP A 89 25.79 8.66 -2.49
CA ASP A 89 26.48 7.37 -2.53
C ASP A 89 25.54 6.15 -2.67
N GLN A 90 24.22 6.37 -2.64
CA GLN A 90 23.22 5.32 -2.80
C GLN A 90 22.40 5.44 -4.10
N ARG A 91 22.50 6.56 -4.80
CA ARG A 91 21.67 6.86 -5.98
C ARG A 91 21.88 5.91 -7.15
N ASP A 92 23.05 5.34 -7.30
CA ASP A 92 23.36 4.35 -8.34
C ASP A 92 22.60 3.03 -8.14
N ARG A 93 22.09 2.78 -6.94
CA ARG A 93 21.27 1.61 -6.62
C ARG A 93 19.76 1.89 -6.67
N LEU A 94 19.35 3.12 -6.99
CA LEU A 94 17.94 3.53 -7.10
C LEU A 94 17.58 3.72 -8.58
N SER A 95 16.49 3.08 -9.00
CA SER A 95 15.80 3.35 -10.26
C SER A 95 14.36 3.74 -9.97
N CYS A 96 13.88 4.79 -10.65
CA CYS A 96 12.50 5.26 -10.50
C CYS A 96 11.73 4.99 -11.79
N VAL A 97 10.54 4.41 -11.68
CA VAL A 97 9.67 4.07 -12.81
C VAL A 97 8.27 4.64 -12.57
N GLN A 98 7.86 5.58 -13.42
CA GLN A 98 6.50 6.08 -13.39
C GLN A 98 5.54 5.07 -14.00
N GLY A 99 4.42 4.82 -13.32
CA GLY A 99 3.36 3.96 -13.81
C GLY A 99 2.33 3.69 -12.72
N GLU A 100 1.19 3.15 -13.14
CA GLU A 100 0.08 2.82 -12.25
C GLU A 100 -0.39 1.39 -12.44
N LEU A 101 -0.85 0.77 -11.35
CA LEU A 101 -1.50 -0.54 -11.40
C LEU A 101 -2.91 -0.41 -12.00
N PRO A 102 -3.36 -1.38 -12.79
CA PRO A 102 -2.69 -2.64 -13.15
C PRO A 102 -1.81 -2.55 -14.41
N TYR A 103 -1.56 -1.36 -14.95
CA TYR A 103 -0.90 -1.16 -16.26
C TYR A 103 0.62 -1.15 -16.20
N LEU A 104 1.20 -0.85 -15.03
CA LEU A 104 2.64 -0.90 -14.81
C LEU A 104 3.22 -2.24 -15.26
N ASP A 105 4.34 -2.21 -15.97
CA ASP A 105 5.11 -3.38 -16.35
C ASP A 105 6.54 -3.29 -15.84
N LEU A 106 7.00 -4.37 -15.22
CA LEU A 106 8.36 -4.54 -14.74
C LEU A 106 8.93 -5.86 -15.27
N PRO A 107 10.27 -6.06 -15.25
CA PRO A 107 10.89 -7.29 -15.70
C PRO A 107 10.38 -8.53 -14.96
N GLU A 108 10.11 -9.61 -15.68
CA GLU A 108 9.69 -10.88 -15.12
C GLU A 108 10.86 -11.64 -14.49
N ASN A 109 10.56 -12.45 -13.46
CA ASN A 109 11.53 -13.28 -12.73
C ASN A 109 12.80 -12.50 -12.29
N HIS A 110 12.60 -11.29 -11.82
CA HIS A 110 13.69 -10.35 -11.63
C HIS A 110 13.91 -9.97 -10.15
N PHE A 111 12.85 -9.72 -9.40
CA PHE A 111 12.96 -9.17 -8.07
C PHE A 111 13.04 -10.22 -6.98
N ALA A 112 13.90 -9.98 -5.99
CA ALA A 112 13.99 -10.80 -4.79
C ALA A 112 12.83 -10.54 -3.83
N ALA A 113 12.31 -9.32 -3.83
CA ALA A 113 11.19 -8.90 -2.99
C ALA A 113 10.41 -7.77 -3.65
N LEU A 114 9.14 -7.66 -3.29
CA LEU A 114 8.24 -6.58 -3.71
C LEU A 114 7.38 -6.14 -2.53
N LEU A 115 7.33 -4.84 -2.28
CA LEU A 115 6.40 -4.21 -1.35
C LEU A 115 5.37 -3.41 -2.12
N CYS A 116 4.09 -3.66 -1.83
CA CYS A 116 2.98 -2.80 -2.26
C CYS A 116 2.15 -2.47 -1.02
N SER A 117 2.39 -1.28 -0.47
CA SER A 117 1.78 -0.86 0.79
C SER A 117 0.79 0.26 0.56
N ARG A 118 -0.47 0.03 0.93
CA ARG A 118 -1.55 1.02 0.92
C ARG A 118 -1.85 1.57 -0.47
N VAL A 119 -1.85 0.69 -1.47
CA VAL A 119 -2.16 0.99 -2.87
C VAL A 119 -3.34 0.18 -3.37
N LEU A 120 -3.40 -1.11 -3.07
CA LEU A 120 -4.44 -2.00 -3.62
C LEU A 120 -5.85 -1.55 -3.27
N HIS A 121 -6.05 -0.93 -2.13
CA HIS A 121 -7.36 -0.43 -1.71
C HIS A 121 -7.87 0.77 -2.54
N PHE A 122 -7.09 1.31 -3.46
CA PHE A 122 -7.54 2.29 -4.46
C PHE A 122 -8.02 1.66 -5.76
N LEU A 123 -7.91 0.35 -5.92
CA LEU A 123 -8.22 -0.37 -7.14
C LEU A 123 -9.56 -1.13 -7.03
N ASP A 124 -10.25 -1.28 -8.16
CA ASP A 124 -11.35 -2.24 -8.23
C ASP A 124 -10.83 -3.69 -8.13
N GLY A 125 -11.75 -4.64 -7.91
CA GLY A 125 -11.37 -6.02 -7.66
C GLY A 125 -10.62 -6.68 -8.81
N SER A 126 -11.00 -6.42 -10.05
CA SER A 126 -10.31 -6.99 -11.21
C SER A 126 -8.90 -6.44 -11.36
N ALA A 127 -8.71 -5.17 -11.05
CA ALA A 127 -7.41 -4.52 -11.05
C ALA A 127 -6.50 -5.04 -9.91
N ILE A 128 -7.07 -5.32 -8.73
CA ILE A 128 -6.34 -5.97 -7.63
C ILE A 128 -5.84 -7.35 -8.07
N ASP A 129 -6.71 -8.19 -8.60
CA ASP A 129 -6.33 -9.53 -9.04
C ASP A 129 -5.29 -9.49 -10.16
N ALA A 130 -5.44 -8.59 -11.13
CA ALA A 130 -4.47 -8.40 -12.21
C ALA A 130 -3.11 -7.93 -11.69
N SER A 131 -3.11 -7.01 -10.73
CA SER A 131 -1.88 -6.49 -10.11
C SER A 131 -1.13 -7.58 -9.35
N VAL A 132 -1.83 -8.37 -8.55
CA VAL A 132 -1.20 -9.48 -7.79
C VAL A 132 -0.62 -10.54 -8.72
N ARG A 133 -1.28 -10.85 -9.84
CA ARG A 133 -0.71 -11.73 -10.88
C ARG A 133 0.56 -11.14 -11.50
N LYS A 134 0.64 -9.83 -11.71
CA LYS A 134 1.87 -9.15 -12.17
C LYS A 134 2.98 -9.24 -11.14
N PHE A 135 2.69 -9.04 -9.86
CA PHE A 135 3.67 -9.21 -8.79
C PHE A 135 4.29 -10.62 -8.81
N TYR A 136 3.45 -11.64 -9.02
CA TYR A 136 3.91 -13.01 -9.17
C TYR A 136 4.90 -13.17 -10.34
N LYS A 137 4.58 -12.59 -11.50
CA LYS A 137 5.45 -12.64 -12.67
C LYS A 137 6.79 -11.92 -12.48
N TRP A 138 6.76 -10.76 -11.82
CA TRP A 138 7.96 -9.94 -11.63
C TRP A 138 8.94 -10.52 -10.60
N LEU A 139 8.42 -11.23 -9.60
CA LEU A 139 9.25 -11.90 -8.61
C LEU A 139 9.98 -13.08 -9.22
N ARG A 140 11.25 -13.24 -8.84
CA ARG A 140 12.00 -14.45 -9.14
C ARG A 140 11.44 -15.63 -8.36
N PRO A 141 11.70 -16.90 -8.76
CA PRO A 141 11.42 -18.06 -7.93
C PRO A 141 12.00 -17.87 -6.51
N GLY A 142 11.25 -18.19 -5.48
CA GLY A 142 11.60 -17.91 -4.08
C GLY A 142 11.44 -16.45 -3.64
N GLY A 143 11.13 -15.54 -4.56
CA GLY A 143 10.95 -14.12 -4.26
C GLY A 143 9.76 -13.85 -3.34
N ARG A 144 9.86 -12.82 -2.51
CA ARG A 144 8.89 -12.52 -1.44
C ARG A 144 8.02 -11.32 -1.75
N LEU A 145 6.72 -11.47 -1.46
CA LEU A 145 5.70 -10.43 -1.58
C LEU A 145 5.31 -9.91 -0.21
N PHE A 146 5.21 -8.58 -0.09
CA PHE A 146 4.74 -7.88 1.10
C PHE A 146 3.61 -6.94 0.69
N LEU A 147 2.42 -7.15 1.23
CA LEU A 147 1.24 -6.32 0.96
C LEU A 147 0.68 -5.74 2.25
N VAL A 148 0.25 -4.49 2.20
CA VAL A 148 -0.49 -3.82 3.26
C VAL A 148 -1.65 -3.06 2.66
N ALA A 149 -2.82 -3.10 3.29
CA ALA A 149 -4.00 -2.34 2.89
C ALA A 149 -4.85 -1.90 4.08
N ASP A 150 -5.68 -0.88 3.87
CA ASP A 150 -6.69 -0.47 4.83
C ASP A 150 -7.83 -1.48 4.88
N THR A 151 -8.32 -1.69 6.10
CA THR A 151 -9.53 -2.46 6.38
C THR A 151 -10.71 -1.53 6.71
N PRO A 152 -11.93 -2.05 6.82
CA PRO A 152 -13.05 -1.27 7.33
C PRO A 152 -12.93 -0.89 8.81
N TYR A 153 -12.06 -1.55 9.56
CA TYR A 153 -11.98 -1.48 11.03
C TYR A 153 -11.01 -0.40 11.52
N GLY A 154 -11.23 0.83 11.09
CA GLY A 154 -10.43 1.98 11.45
C GLY A 154 -11.18 3.28 11.14
N ILE A 155 -10.58 4.15 10.36
CA ILE A 155 -11.19 5.41 9.93
C ILE A 155 -12.51 5.20 9.18
N TRP A 156 -12.66 4.07 8.51
CA TRP A 156 -13.83 3.70 7.71
C TRP A 156 -14.89 2.90 8.50
N ARG A 157 -14.86 2.94 9.82
CA ARG A 157 -15.74 2.11 10.69
C ARG A 157 -17.24 2.27 10.45
N LYS A 158 -17.67 3.44 9.96
CA LYS A 158 -19.07 3.65 9.57
C LYS A 158 -19.51 2.75 8.41
N PHE A 159 -18.57 2.23 7.64
CA PHE A 159 -18.83 1.30 6.55
C PHE A 159 -18.98 -0.16 7.03
N VAL A 160 -18.54 -0.50 8.22
CA VAL A 160 -18.54 -1.88 8.75
C VAL A 160 -19.90 -2.58 8.61
N PRO A 161 -21.04 -1.98 8.98
CA PRO A 161 -22.33 -2.65 8.82
C PRO A 161 -22.63 -3.04 7.36
N LEU A 162 -22.32 -2.18 6.40
CA LEU A 162 -22.50 -2.46 4.98
C LEU A 162 -21.50 -3.49 4.48
N PHE A 163 -20.25 -3.41 4.93
CA PHE A 163 -19.21 -4.41 4.62
C PHE A 163 -19.65 -5.82 5.06
N GLU A 164 -20.11 -5.96 6.29
CA GLU A 164 -20.58 -7.25 6.83
C GLU A 164 -21.79 -7.78 6.06
N ALA A 165 -22.76 -6.92 5.75
CA ALA A 165 -23.93 -7.32 4.94
C ALA A 165 -23.55 -7.79 3.53
N LYS A 166 -22.61 -7.11 2.89
CA LYS A 166 -22.08 -7.52 1.58
C LYS A 166 -21.32 -8.84 1.67
N ARG A 167 -20.58 -9.04 2.75
CA ARG A 167 -19.86 -10.27 3.03
C ARG A 167 -20.81 -11.46 3.24
N GLU A 168 -21.84 -11.29 4.04
CA GLU A 168 -22.90 -12.31 4.26
C GLU A 168 -23.63 -12.68 2.96
N ARG A 169 -23.82 -11.72 2.07
CA ARG A 169 -24.41 -11.94 0.74
C ARG A 169 -23.48 -12.68 -0.21
N GLY A 170 -22.19 -12.81 0.11
CA GLY A 170 -21.19 -13.48 -0.71
C GLY A 170 -20.57 -12.59 -1.79
N ASP A 171 -20.61 -11.26 -1.65
CA ASP A 171 -19.93 -10.36 -2.56
C ASP A 171 -18.42 -10.67 -2.56
N ARG A 172 -17.83 -10.81 -3.74
CA ARG A 172 -16.39 -11.09 -3.84
C ARG A 172 -15.53 -9.95 -3.28
N TRP A 173 -16.00 -8.71 -3.43
CA TRP A 173 -15.34 -7.50 -2.96
C TRP A 173 -16.24 -6.70 -2.03
N PRO A 174 -16.47 -7.21 -0.80
CA PRO A 174 -17.40 -6.55 0.13
C PRO A 174 -16.89 -5.18 0.61
N GLY A 175 -15.60 -4.93 0.48
CA GLY A 175 -14.96 -3.66 0.85
C GLY A 175 -15.07 -2.55 -0.20
N LEU A 176 -15.66 -2.81 -1.37
CA LEU A 176 -15.86 -1.77 -2.39
C LEU A 176 -16.87 -0.75 -1.89
N MET A 177 -16.39 0.49 -1.72
CA MET A 177 -17.08 1.58 -1.06
C MET A 177 -17.08 2.82 -1.94
N PHE A 178 -18.27 3.34 -2.25
CA PHE A 178 -18.47 4.61 -2.94
C PHE A 178 -19.06 5.64 -1.98
N GLY A 179 -18.96 6.92 -2.33
CA GLY A 179 -19.48 7.98 -1.48
C GLY A 179 -18.73 8.09 -0.14
N LEU A 180 -17.41 8.19 -0.22
CA LEU A 180 -16.50 8.17 0.92
C LEU A 180 -16.86 9.18 2.00
N GLU A 181 -17.40 10.34 1.61
CA GLU A 181 -17.86 11.41 2.51
C GLU A 181 -18.91 10.95 3.53
N ASN A 182 -19.66 9.90 3.20
CA ASN A 182 -20.69 9.35 4.11
C ASN A 182 -20.09 8.46 5.21
N PHE A 183 -18.83 8.04 5.05
CA PHE A 183 -18.17 7.06 5.93
C PHE A 183 -16.98 7.65 6.70
N LEU A 184 -16.54 8.86 6.36
CA LEU A 184 -15.51 9.54 7.11
C LEU A 184 -16.08 10.22 8.36
N PRO A 185 -15.34 10.21 9.49
CA PRO A 185 -15.74 10.98 10.66
C PRO A 185 -15.66 12.48 10.36
N GLN A 186 -16.59 13.26 10.93
CA GLN A 186 -16.59 14.73 10.93
C GLN A 186 -16.68 15.41 9.55
N VAL A 187 -17.13 14.70 8.51
CA VAL A 187 -17.50 15.32 7.23
C VAL A 187 -18.98 15.69 7.30
N PRO A 188 -19.34 16.98 7.17
CA PRO A 188 -20.73 17.37 7.08
C PRO A 188 -21.43 16.68 5.90
N ALA A 189 -22.68 16.27 6.12
CA ALA A 189 -23.47 15.62 5.08
C ALA A 189 -23.52 16.48 3.79
N GLY A 190 -23.28 15.87 2.67
CA GLY A 190 -23.32 16.54 1.35
C GLY A 190 -22.09 17.37 0.99
N ARG A 191 -21.04 17.37 1.81
CA ARG A 191 -19.79 18.03 1.46
C ARG A 191 -18.92 17.07 0.64
N ALA A 192 -18.54 17.48 -0.56
CA ALA A 192 -17.55 16.75 -1.35
C ALA A 192 -16.20 16.73 -0.62
N ILE A 193 -15.54 15.59 -0.64
CA ILE A 193 -14.16 15.44 -0.19
C ILE A 193 -13.24 15.37 -1.41
N ASP A 194 -12.06 15.93 -1.24
CA ASP A 194 -10.99 15.79 -2.21
C ASP A 194 -10.27 14.46 -1.95
N GLY A 195 -10.48 13.49 -2.81
CA GLY A 195 -9.95 12.13 -2.62
C GLY A 195 -10.30 11.20 -3.79
N PRO A 196 -9.98 9.92 -3.68
CA PRO A 196 -10.30 8.95 -4.71
C PRO A 196 -11.82 8.77 -4.84
N PRO A 197 -12.31 8.35 -6.03
CA PRO A 197 -13.75 8.19 -6.27
C PRO A 197 -14.37 7.03 -5.47
N PHE A 198 -13.57 6.08 -5.06
CA PHE A 198 -13.96 4.92 -4.25
C PHE A 198 -12.76 4.38 -3.47
N MET A 199 -13.06 3.52 -2.50
CA MET A 199 -12.07 2.66 -1.85
C MET A 199 -12.52 1.21 -1.98
N ASN A 200 -11.58 0.28 -1.95
CA ASN A 200 -11.85 -1.15 -1.89
C ASN A 200 -11.11 -1.73 -0.67
N LEU A 201 -11.78 -1.72 0.46
CA LEU A 201 -11.20 -2.08 1.74
C LEU A 201 -10.94 -3.59 1.82
N LEU A 202 -9.77 -3.98 2.30
CA LEU A 202 -9.29 -5.35 2.23
C LEU A 202 -8.99 -5.91 3.63
N THR A 203 -9.67 -6.99 3.96
CA THR A 203 -9.34 -7.80 5.14
C THR A 203 -8.28 -8.85 4.79
N PRO A 204 -7.63 -9.47 5.79
CA PRO A 204 -6.59 -10.47 5.53
C PRO A 204 -7.01 -11.60 4.62
N ASP A 205 -8.21 -12.13 4.79
CA ASP A 205 -8.74 -13.23 3.96
C ASP A 205 -8.95 -12.84 2.49
N LEU A 206 -9.36 -11.60 2.21
CA LEU A 206 -9.51 -11.09 0.85
C LEU A 206 -8.17 -10.96 0.13
N MET A 207 -7.15 -10.46 0.83
CA MET A 207 -5.80 -10.36 0.29
C MET A 207 -5.16 -11.75 0.09
N GLU A 208 -5.33 -12.63 1.06
CA GLU A 208 -4.87 -14.03 0.97
C GLU A 208 -5.46 -14.74 -0.24
N ARG A 209 -6.75 -14.55 -0.50
CA ARG A 209 -7.44 -15.15 -1.65
C ARG A 209 -6.78 -14.73 -2.97
N SER A 210 -6.58 -13.43 -3.19
CA SER A 210 -5.94 -12.94 -4.41
C SER A 210 -4.51 -13.47 -4.57
N CYS A 211 -3.74 -13.55 -3.48
CA CYS A 211 -2.39 -14.10 -3.50
C CYS A 211 -2.38 -15.60 -3.85
N ARG A 212 -3.24 -16.40 -3.23
CA ARG A 212 -3.34 -17.84 -3.52
C ARG A 212 -3.79 -18.10 -4.95
N GLU A 213 -4.76 -17.35 -5.44
CA GLU A 213 -5.23 -17.48 -6.83
C GLU A 213 -4.14 -17.11 -7.85
N ALA A 214 -3.23 -16.23 -7.51
CA ALA A 214 -2.07 -15.89 -8.35
C ALA A 214 -0.94 -16.94 -8.32
N GLY A 215 -0.96 -17.86 -7.34
CA GLY A 215 0.03 -18.93 -7.20
C GLY A 215 1.01 -18.78 -6.02
N PHE A 216 0.86 -17.73 -5.22
CA PHE A 216 1.69 -17.53 -4.04
C PHE A 216 1.42 -18.54 -2.93
N VAL A 217 2.47 -18.90 -2.21
CA VAL A 217 2.41 -19.59 -0.92
C VAL A 217 2.41 -18.52 0.17
N ILE A 218 1.46 -18.61 1.09
CA ILE A 218 1.30 -17.65 2.18
C ILE A 218 2.22 -18.02 3.33
N ASP A 219 3.07 -17.08 3.75
CA ASP A 219 3.94 -17.23 4.93
C ASP A 219 3.31 -16.63 6.18
N ARG A 220 2.69 -15.46 6.04
CA ARG A 220 1.94 -14.79 7.11
C ARG A 220 0.83 -13.94 6.53
N VAL A 221 -0.34 -13.99 7.16
CA VAL A 221 -1.46 -13.11 6.86
C VAL A 221 -2.14 -12.73 8.16
N SER A 222 -2.35 -11.45 8.39
CA SER A 222 -2.92 -10.96 9.65
C SER A 222 -3.48 -9.55 9.52
N PHE A 223 -4.33 -9.15 10.46
CA PHE A 223 -4.52 -7.74 10.76
C PHE A 223 -3.23 -7.13 11.31
N ILE A 224 -3.09 -5.84 11.14
CA ILE A 224 -1.99 -5.05 11.70
C ILE A 224 -2.59 -4.06 12.69
N ASP A 225 -2.18 -4.16 13.95
CA ASP A 225 -2.50 -3.18 14.97
C ASP A 225 -1.69 -1.91 14.72
N ARG A 226 -2.38 -0.83 14.36
CA ARG A 226 -1.77 0.46 14.12
C ARG A 226 -1.90 1.31 15.39
N SER A 227 -1.19 0.92 16.44
CA SER A 227 -1.11 1.68 17.69
C SER A 227 -0.51 3.08 17.51
N ASP A 228 0.22 3.29 16.40
CA ASP A 228 0.74 4.59 15.96
C ASP A 228 -0.35 5.50 15.38
N PHE A 229 -1.51 4.96 15.01
CA PHE A 229 -2.63 5.75 14.51
C PHE A 229 -3.29 6.53 15.65
N GLY A 230 -3.46 7.84 15.44
CA GLY A 230 -4.14 8.71 16.40
C GLY A 230 -5.63 8.85 16.14
N GLY A 231 -6.36 9.32 17.17
CA GLY A 231 -7.75 9.75 17.06
C GLY A 231 -8.68 8.71 16.45
N GLN A 232 -9.47 9.12 15.47
CA GLN A 232 -10.45 8.26 14.78
C GLN A 232 -9.83 7.23 13.84
N GLY A 233 -8.54 7.33 13.55
CA GLY A 233 -7.83 6.35 12.71
C GLY A 233 -7.67 4.99 13.38
N ARG A 234 -7.55 4.97 14.72
CA ARG A 234 -7.44 3.74 15.51
C ARG A 234 -8.80 3.25 15.96
N MET A 235 -8.99 1.93 15.96
CA MET A 235 -10.20 1.28 16.44
C MET A 235 -9.90 0.20 17.49
N ASP A 236 -9.48 -0.99 17.04
CA ASP A 236 -9.35 -2.16 17.92
C ASP A 236 -8.16 -3.08 17.57
N GLY A 237 -7.22 -2.63 16.75
CA GLY A 237 -6.08 -3.42 16.31
C GLY A 237 -6.26 -4.10 14.96
N ARG A 238 -7.35 -3.82 14.24
CA ARG A 238 -7.65 -4.35 12.90
C ARG A 238 -7.56 -3.29 11.80
N GLU A 239 -6.86 -2.18 12.03
CA GLU A 239 -6.86 -1.01 11.16
C GLU A 239 -6.29 -1.29 9.78
N ASN A 240 -5.25 -2.12 9.69
CA ASN A 240 -4.69 -2.58 8.43
C ASN A 240 -4.69 -4.11 8.34
N ALA A 241 -4.51 -4.60 7.13
CA ALA A 241 -4.24 -6.01 6.86
C ALA A 241 -2.92 -6.15 6.11
N GLY A 242 -2.18 -7.22 6.39
CA GLY A 242 -0.90 -7.49 5.75
C GLY A 242 -0.77 -8.94 5.28
N VAL A 243 0.00 -9.12 4.22
CA VAL A 243 0.38 -10.43 3.69
C VAL A 243 1.88 -10.46 3.47
N MET A 244 2.50 -11.55 3.93
CA MET A 244 3.80 -12.02 3.46
C MET A 244 3.59 -13.34 2.73
N ALA A 245 4.11 -13.43 1.53
CA ALA A 245 3.99 -14.60 0.69
C ALA A 245 5.27 -14.78 -0.14
N HIS A 246 5.44 -15.94 -0.74
CA HIS A 246 6.56 -16.17 -1.66
C HIS A 246 6.09 -16.90 -2.92
N LYS A 247 6.82 -16.66 -3.99
CA LYS A 247 6.69 -17.42 -5.22
C LYS A 247 7.46 -18.75 -5.05
N PRO A 248 6.84 -19.91 -5.29
CA PRO A 248 7.54 -21.20 -5.26
C PRO A 248 8.75 -21.23 -6.20
N ASP A 249 9.72 -22.10 -5.88
CA ASP A 249 10.92 -22.35 -6.69
C ASP A 249 10.58 -22.99 -8.05
#